data_35523a436a1c20c3bb6992337c1e55c6
#
_entry.id   35523a436a1c20c3bb6992337c1e55c6
#
_cell.length_a   1.000
_cell.length_b   1.000
_cell.length_c   1.000
_cell.angle_alpha   90.00
_cell.angle_beta   90.00
_cell.angle_gamma   90.00
#
_symmetry.space_group_name_H-M   'P 1'
#
loop_
_entity.id
_entity.type
_entity.pdbx_description
1 polymer ?
#
loop_
_entity_poly.entity_id
_entity_poly.type
_entity_poly.pdbx_seq_one_letter_code
_entity_poly.pdbx_strand_id
1 'polypeptide(L)'
;MRIAIAGAGNVGRAIARELLDNGHQVLLIDRDPKALKIDSVPDAEWLMADACEIAALDNAQLNKCQVLVAATGDDKVNLVTALLGKTEYGVPRVVARINHPKNEWLFDSSWGVDVAVSTPRIISALVEEAVSVGDVVRLFSFRKGQANLVELTLPDSS
;
A
#
# COMPACT_ATOMS: atom_id res chain seq x y z
N MET A 1 1.39 7.09 14.18
CA MET A 1 0.02 6.71 13.75
C MET A 1 -0.12 5.20 13.81
N ARG A 2 -1.34 4.74 13.96
CA ARG A 2 -1.65 3.31 13.87
C ARG A 2 -2.13 3.00 12.45
N ILE A 3 -1.47 2.04 11.81
CA ILE A 3 -1.69 1.72 10.40
C ILE A 3 -1.97 0.22 10.28
N ALA A 4 -3.07 -0.14 9.63
CA ALA A 4 -3.39 -1.52 9.31
C ALA A 4 -3.06 -1.79 7.85
N ILE A 5 -2.43 -2.93 7.60
CA ILE A 5 -2.07 -3.36 6.25
C ILE A 5 -2.75 -4.71 5.99
N ALA A 6 -3.64 -4.76 5.04
CA ALA A 6 -4.24 -6.00 4.56
C ALA A 6 -3.37 -6.57 3.44
N GLY A 7 -2.82 -7.75 3.70
CA GLY A 7 -1.86 -8.41 2.84
C GLY A 7 -0.47 -8.41 3.45
N ALA A 8 0.01 -9.59 3.81
CA ALA A 8 1.32 -9.77 4.42
C ALA A 8 2.30 -10.49 3.49
N GLY A 9 2.15 -10.30 2.20
CA GLY A 9 3.12 -10.75 1.21
C GLY A 9 4.35 -9.85 1.18
N ASN A 10 5.16 -9.99 0.16
CA ASN A 10 6.41 -9.21 0.06
C ASN A 10 6.16 -7.71 0.11
N VAL A 11 5.12 -7.23 -0.57
CA VAL A 11 4.80 -5.80 -0.62
C VAL A 11 4.31 -5.31 0.73
N GLY A 12 3.34 -6.00 1.34
CA GLY A 12 2.80 -5.61 2.64
C GLY A 12 3.87 -5.58 3.73
N ARG A 13 4.73 -6.59 3.76
CA ARG A 13 5.83 -6.62 4.73
C ARG A 13 6.86 -5.52 4.50
N ALA A 14 7.16 -5.21 3.23
CA ALA A 14 8.07 -4.12 2.90
C ALA A 14 7.52 -2.77 3.36
N ILE A 15 6.23 -2.53 3.11
CA ILE A 15 5.56 -1.32 3.59
C ILE A 15 5.61 -1.27 5.12
N ALA A 16 5.33 -2.39 5.77
CA ALA A 16 5.34 -2.46 7.24
C ALA A 16 6.70 -2.07 7.82
N ARG A 17 7.78 -2.59 7.27
CA ARG A 17 9.14 -2.27 7.75
C ARG A 17 9.42 -0.79 7.63
N GLU A 18 9.09 -0.21 6.50
CA GLU A 18 9.30 1.21 6.25
C GLU A 18 8.53 2.09 7.24
N LEU A 19 7.26 1.75 7.47
CA LEU A 19 6.43 2.50 8.40
C LEU A 19 6.90 2.35 9.84
N LEU A 20 7.32 1.16 10.24
CA LEU A 20 7.88 0.93 11.57
C LEU A 20 9.16 1.72 11.78
N ASP A 21 10.02 1.79 10.76
CA ASP A 21 11.26 2.58 10.82
C ASP A 21 10.96 4.07 11.01
N ASN A 22 9.81 4.52 10.54
CA ASN A 22 9.38 5.90 10.69
C ASN A 22 8.57 6.15 11.99
N GLY A 23 8.53 5.18 12.89
CA GLY A 23 7.94 5.35 14.21
C GLY A 23 6.44 5.09 14.29
N HIS A 24 5.84 4.48 13.27
CA HIS A 24 4.42 4.15 13.29
C HIS A 24 4.18 2.77 13.90
N GLN A 25 2.95 2.56 14.39
CA GLN A 25 2.48 1.25 14.81
C GLN A 25 1.80 0.57 13.62
N VAL A 26 2.14 -0.68 13.38
CA VAL A 26 1.66 -1.41 12.20
C VAL A 26 1.04 -2.73 12.60
N LEU A 27 -0.14 -3.01 12.04
CA LEU A 27 -0.81 -4.30 12.11
C LEU A 27 -0.84 -4.90 10.71
N LEU A 28 -0.32 -6.11 10.56
CA LEU A 28 -0.40 -6.88 9.31
C LEU A 28 -1.53 -7.91 9.41
N ILE A 29 -2.40 -7.95 8.42
CA ILE A 29 -3.54 -8.85 8.35
C ILE A 29 -3.40 -9.74 7.12
N ASP A 30 -3.48 -11.04 7.29
CA ASP A 30 -3.53 -11.99 6.18
C ASP A 30 -4.31 -13.22 6.59
N ARG A 31 -5.07 -13.80 5.66
CA ARG A 31 -5.84 -15.01 5.92
C ARG A 31 -5.02 -16.27 5.70
N ASP A 32 -3.90 -16.19 5.01
CA ASP A 32 -3.05 -17.34 4.68
C ASP A 32 -2.04 -17.56 5.81
N PRO A 33 -2.09 -18.70 6.51
CA PRO A 33 -1.10 -18.98 7.56
C PRO A 33 0.34 -18.96 7.05
N LYS A 34 0.54 -19.26 5.77
CA LYS A 34 1.89 -19.26 5.16
C LYS A 34 2.44 -17.86 5.00
N ALA A 35 1.58 -16.84 4.98
CA ALA A 35 2.00 -15.44 4.88
C ALA A 35 2.38 -14.85 6.23
N LEU A 36 2.08 -15.54 7.34
CA LEU A 36 2.37 -15.06 8.68
C LEU A 36 3.84 -15.30 9.04
N LYS A 37 4.71 -14.58 8.38
CA LYS A 37 6.16 -14.66 8.62
C LYS A 37 6.57 -13.64 9.67
N ILE A 38 6.14 -13.87 10.89
CA ILE A 38 6.27 -12.94 12.01
C ILE A 38 7.73 -12.51 12.22
N ASP A 39 8.65 -13.43 12.08
CA ASP A 39 10.07 -13.14 12.27
C ASP A 39 10.64 -12.16 11.25
N SER A 40 9.97 -12.00 10.11
CA SER A 40 10.41 -11.06 9.07
C SER A 40 10.09 -9.62 9.41
N VAL A 41 9.08 -9.38 10.25
CA VAL A 41 8.71 -8.05 10.75
C VAL A 41 8.30 -8.20 12.22
N PRO A 42 9.26 -8.40 13.11
CA PRO A 42 8.95 -8.74 14.50
C PRO A 42 8.30 -7.61 15.29
N ASP A 43 8.47 -6.38 14.87
CA ASP A 43 7.91 -5.23 15.57
C ASP A 43 6.47 -4.91 15.16
N ALA A 44 5.93 -5.59 14.15
CA ALA A 44 4.54 -5.44 13.77
C ALA A 44 3.63 -6.33 14.62
N GLU A 45 2.38 -5.92 14.76
CA GLU A 45 1.32 -6.81 15.21
C GLU A 45 0.86 -7.63 14.01
N TRP A 46 0.41 -8.85 14.26
CA TRP A 46 -0.04 -9.77 13.22
C TRP A 46 -1.42 -10.33 13.56
N LEU A 47 -2.29 -10.38 12.55
CA LEU A 47 -3.62 -10.96 12.69
C LEU A 47 -3.89 -11.89 11.50
N MET A 48 -4.17 -13.16 11.79
CA MET A 48 -4.62 -14.11 10.77
C MET A 48 -6.13 -13.99 10.64
N ALA A 49 -6.58 -13.34 9.58
CA ALA A 49 -8.00 -13.08 9.34
C ALA A 49 -8.24 -12.68 7.90
N ASP A 50 -9.49 -12.80 7.47
CA ASP A 50 -9.92 -12.34 6.16
C ASP A 50 -10.31 -10.85 6.26
N ALA A 51 -9.58 -10.00 5.56
CA ALA A 51 -9.80 -8.56 5.59
C ALA A 51 -11.09 -8.12 4.88
N CYS A 52 -11.84 -9.05 4.30
CA CYS A 52 -13.17 -8.78 3.75
C CYS A 52 -14.30 -9.08 4.74
N GLU A 53 -13.97 -9.54 5.94
CA GLU A 53 -14.97 -9.88 6.97
C GLU A 53 -15.00 -8.84 8.08
N ILE A 54 -16.20 -8.37 8.41
CA ILE A 54 -16.38 -7.34 9.43
C ILE A 54 -15.86 -7.81 10.79
N ALA A 55 -16.11 -9.07 11.16
CA ALA A 55 -15.61 -9.60 12.43
C ALA A 55 -14.09 -9.51 12.55
N ALA A 56 -13.38 -9.77 11.45
CA ALA A 56 -11.93 -9.66 11.40
C ALA A 56 -11.47 -8.21 11.56
N LEU A 57 -12.16 -7.30 10.89
CA LEU A 57 -11.83 -5.88 10.96
C LEU A 57 -12.16 -5.28 12.33
N ASP A 58 -13.18 -5.79 13.00
CA ASP A 58 -13.46 -5.45 14.41
C ASP A 58 -12.30 -5.87 15.30
N ASN A 59 -11.81 -7.10 15.14
CA ASN A 59 -10.68 -7.61 15.90
C ASN A 59 -9.40 -6.80 15.62
N ALA A 60 -9.25 -6.32 14.40
CA ALA A 60 -8.13 -5.46 14.02
C ALA A 60 -8.25 -4.06 14.60
N GLN A 61 -9.40 -3.71 15.16
CA GLN A 61 -9.66 -2.36 15.70
C GLN A 61 -9.41 -1.27 14.66
N LEU A 62 -9.95 -1.45 13.46
CA LEU A 62 -9.78 -0.48 12.38
C LEU A 62 -10.29 0.91 12.74
N ASN A 63 -11.28 0.99 13.61
CA ASN A 63 -11.80 2.27 14.11
C ASN A 63 -10.74 3.10 14.84
N LYS A 64 -9.65 2.48 15.27
CA LYS A 64 -8.53 3.16 15.93
C LYS A 64 -7.36 3.42 15.00
N CYS A 65 -7.46 3.02 13.73
CA CYS A 65 -6.41 3.22 12.75
C CYS A 65 -6.60 4.54 12.02
N GLN A 66 -5.53 5.24 11.76
CA GLN A 66 -5.53 6.47 10.96
C GLN A 66 -5.36 6.18 9.49
N VAL A 67 -4.75 5.06 9.15
CA VAL A 67 -4.50 4.65 7.76
C VAL A 67 -4.78 3.16 7.62
N LEU A 68 -5.44 2.81 6.52
CA LEU A 68 -5.60 1.43 6.08
C LEU A 68 -4.95 1.28 4.71
N VAL A 69 -4.10 0.28 4.56
CA VAL A 69 -3.47 -0.05 3.29
C VAL A 69 -3.97 -1.41 2.84
N ALA A 70 -4.70 -1.45 1.73
CA ALA A 70 -5.14 -2.70 1.12
C ALA A 70 -4.12 -3.10 0.05
N ALA A 71 -3.26 -4.05 0.38
CA ALA A 71 -2.08 -4.39 -0.41
C ALA A 71 -1.98 -5.89 -0.74
N THR A 72 -3.13 -6.56 -0.86
CA THR A 72 -3.15 -7.96 -1.27
C THR A 72 -2.91 -8.11 -2.77
N GLY A 73 -2.67 -9.33 -3.22
CA GLY A 73 -2.54 -9.63 -4.65
C GLY A 73 -3.87 -9.74 -5.41
N ASP A 74 -4.98 -9.46 -4.76
CA ASP A 74 -6.33 -9.57 -5.34
C ASP A 74 -7.03 -8.21 -5.30
N ASP A 75 -7.33 -7.67 -6.48
CA ASP A 75 -7.96 -6.36 -6.60
C ASP A 75 -9.34 -6.31 -5.97
N LYS A 76 -10.11 -7.41 -6.02
CA LYS A 76 -11.44 -7.47 -5.41
C LYS A 76 -11.35 -7.38 -3.89
N VAL A 77 -10.41 -8.09 -3.31
CA VAL A 77 -10.16 -8.04 -1.87
C VAL A 77 -9.76 -6.62 -1.45
N ASN A 78 -8.88 -5.99 -2.23
CA ASN A 78 -8.45 -4.63 -1.92
C ASN A 78 -9.61 -3.63 -1.98
N LEU A 79 -10.50 -3.77 -2.96
CA LEU A 79 -11.68 -2.91 -3.07
C LEU A 79 -12.64 -3.10 -1.92
N VAL A 80 -12.95 -4.35 -1.56
CA VAL A 80 -13.87 -4.64 -0.45
C VAL A 80 -13.28 -4.15 0.87
N THR A 81 -12.02 -4.43 1.12
CA THR A 81 -11.33 -3.99 2.34
C THR A 81 -11.33 -2.46 2.44
N ALA A 82 -11.03 -1.78 1.35
CA ALA A 82 -11.03 -0.31 1.31
C ALA A 82 -12.43 0.25 1.62
N LEU A 83 -13.44 -0.29 0.99
CA LEU A 83 -14.81 0.17 1.19
C LEU A 83 -15.26 -0.02 2.64
N LEU A 84 -15.02 -1.19 3.21
CA LEU A 84 -15.36 -1.47 4.60
C LEU A 84 -14.60 -0.55 5.56
N GLY A 85 -13.31 -0.38 5.32
CA GLY A 85 -12.50 0.50 6.16
C GLY A 85 -13.02 1.93 6.19
N LYS A 86 -13.44 2.41 5.04
CA LYS A 86 -13.94 3.78 4.91
C LYS A 86 -15.36 3.95 5.46
N THR A 87 -16.27 3.07 5.06
CA THR A 87 -17.70 3.24 5.38
C THR A 87 -18.07 2.71 6.75
N GLU A 88 -17.53 1.58 7.18
CA GLU A 88 -17.88 0.96 8.45
C GLU A 88 -17.02 1.44 9.61
N TYR A 89 -15.77 1.77 9.35
CA TYR A 89 -14.82 2.12 10.41
C TYR A 89 -14.36 3.56 10.37
N GLY A 90 -14.71 4.29 9.32
CA GLY A 90 -14.36 5.70 9.21
C GLY A 90 -12.87 5.97 9.21
N VAL A 91 -12.07 5.06 8.65
CA VAL A 91 -10.62 5.25 8.58
C VAL A 91 -10.33 6.52 7.76
N PRO A 92 -9.57 7.47 8.32
CA PRO A 92 -9.37 8.76 7.66
C PRO A 92 -8.70 8.68 6.30
N ARG A 93 -7.76 7.74 6.13
CA ARG A 93 -7.04 7.59 4.87
C ARG A 93 -6.93 6.14 4.49
N VAL A 94 -7.39 5.83 3.29
CA VAL A 94 -7.37 4.47 2.75
C VAL A 94 -6.55 4.47 1.47
N VAL A 95 -5.50 3.65 1.47
CA VAL A 95 -4.60 3.44 0.33
C VAL A 95 -4.85 2.05 -0.22
N ALA A 96 -4.99 1.90 -1.51
CA ALA A 96 -5.23 0.60 -2.12
C ALA A 96 -4.29 0.33 -3.29
N ARG A 97 -3.78 -0.90 -3.32
CA ARG A 97 -2.93 -1.38 -4.40
C ARG A 97 -3.78 -1.91 -5.54
N ILE A 98 -3.42 -1.50 -6.74
CA ILE A 98 -3.99 -2.01 -7.99
C ILE A 98 -3.00 -3.02 -8.57
N ASN A 99 -3.45 -4.26 -8.75
CA ASN A 99 -2.63 -5.31 -9.36
C ASN A 99 -2.79 -5.34 -10.88
N HIS A 100 -4.03 -5.16 -11.35
CA HIS A 100 -4.32 -5.17 -12.79
C HIS A 100 -4.77 -3.79 -13.24
N PRO A 101 -4.03 -3.16 -14.16
CA PRO A 101 -4.38 -1.81 -14.64
C PRO A 101 -5.79 -1.67 -15.18
N LYS A 102 -6.37 -2.77 -15.69
CA LYS A 102 -7.75 -2.76 -16.19
C LYS A 102 -8.78 -2.47 -15.09
N ASN A 103 -8.44 -2.69 -13.83
CA ASN A 103 -9.32 -2.45 -12.70
C ASN A 103 -9.15 -1.06 -12.10
N GLU A 104 -8.21 -0.28 -12.62
CA GLU A 104 -7.86 1.02 -12.04
C GLU A 104 -9.06 1.96 -11.89
N TRP A 105 -9.98 1.92 -12.85
CA TRP A 105 -11.16 2.79 -12.85
C TRP A 105 -12.09 2.57 -11.65
N LEU A 106 -11.99 1.42 -10.98
CA LEU A 106 -12.78 1.12 -9.79
C LEU A 106 -12.18 1.73 -8.52
N PHE A 107 -10.89 2.05 -8.53
CA PHE A 107 -10.17 2.47 -7.33
C PHE A 107 -10.28 3.97 -7.11
N ASP A 108 -11.45 4.40 -6.69
CA ASP A 108 -11.75 5.80 -6.42
C ASP A 108 -12.57 5.96 -5.13
N SER A 109 -13.08 7.15 -4.90
CA SER A 109 -13.84 7.46 -3.69
C SER A 109 -15.14 6.66 -3.57
N SER A 110 -15.71 6.18 -4.67
CA SER A 110 -16.92 5.36 -4.62
C SER A 110 -16.68 4.01 -3.95
N TRP A 111 -15.44 3.53 -3.99
CA TRP A 111 -14.99 2.32 -3.28
C TRP A 111 -14.21 2.64 -2.00
N GLY A 112 -14.26 3.88 -1.53
CA GLY A 112 -13.59 4.27 -0.31
C GLY A 112 -12.09 4.45 -0.43
N VAL A 113 -11.57 4.51 -1.65
CA VAL A 113 -10.12 4.64 -1.90
C VAL A 113 -9.74 6.11 -1.98
N ASP A 114 -8.86 6.55 -1.09
CA ASP A 114 -8.32 7.91 -1.12
C ASP A 114 -7.09 8.01 -2.02
N VAL A 115 -6.24 6.99 -1.99
CA VAL A 115 -5.03 6.93 -2.80
C VAL A 115 -4.93 5.55 -3.45
N ALA A 116 -4.88 5.52 -4.76
CA ALA A 116 -4.69 4.29 -5.52
C ALA A 116 -3.27 4.20 -6.05
N VAL A 117 -2.63 3.05 -5.86
CA VAL A 117 -1.25 2.83 -6.28
C VAL A 117 -1.19 1.62 -7.19
N SER A 118 -0.81 1.84 -8.45
CA SER A 118 -0.60 0.75 -9.41
C SER A 118 0.89 0.45 -9.49
N THR A 119 1.31 -0.66 -8.92
CA THR A 119 2.72 -1.08 -8.96
C THR A 119 3.24 -1.22 -10.38
N PRO A 120 2.53 -1.89 -11.31
CA PRO A 120 3.00 -1.98 -12.70
C PRO A 120 3.20 -0.62 -13.36
N ARG A 121 2.31 0.33 -13.11
CA ARG A 121 2.44 1.68 -13.71
C ARG A 121 3.62 2.43 -13.15
N ILE A 122 3.86 2.33 -11.85
CA ILE A 122 5.00 2.98 -11.21
C ILE A 122 6.30 2.43 -11.76
N ILE A 123 6.42 1.10 -11.82
CA ILE A 123 7.62 0.46 -12.35
C ILE A 123 7.83 0.83 -13.81
N SER A 124 6.77 0.78 -14.62
CA SER A 124 6.85 1.13 -16.04
C SER A 124 7.28 2.58 -16.24
N ALA A 125 6.76 3.49 -15.43
CA ALA A 125 7.13 4.90 -15.51
C ALA A 125 8.62 5.11 -15.17
N LEU A 126 9.10 4.42 -14.14
CA LEU A 126 10.51 4.52 -13.74
C LEU A 126 11.44 3.92 -14.80
N VAL A 127 11.07 2.80 -15.39
CA VAL A 127 11.84 2.19 -16.48
C VAL A 127 11.86 3.09 -17.69
N GLU A 128 10.71 3.63 -18.08
CA GLU A 128 10.60 4.55 -19.21
C GLU A 128 11.48 5.78 -18.99
N GLU A 129 11.47 6.32 -17.79
CA GLU A 129 12.31 7.48 -17.45
C GLU A 129 13.79 7.11 -17.55
N ALA A 130 14.19 5.95 -17.05
CA ALA A 130 15.57 5.50 -17.13
C ALA A 130 16.03 5.29 -18.56
N VAL A 131 15.17 4.77 -19.41
CA VAL A 131 15.47 4.54 -20.82
C VAL A 131 15.54 5.87 -21.59
N SER A 132 14.58 6.75 -21.35
CA SER A 132 14.46 8.01 -22.08
C SER A 132 15.55 8.99 -21.72
N VAL A 133 15.85 9.12 -20.45
CA VAL A 133 16.81 10.11 -19.93
C VAL A 133 18.23 9.57 -19.92
N GLY A 134 18.38 8.27 -19.75
CA GLY A 134 19.69 7.66 -19.56
C GLY A 134 20.35 8.02 -18.23
N ASP A 135 19.59 8.54 -17.29
CA ASP A 135 20.11 9.03 -16.01
C ASP A 135 19.59 8.19 -14.85
N VAL A 136 20.00 6.95 -14.82
CA VAL A 136 19.58 5.99 -13.79
C VAL A 136 20.02 6.43 -12.40
N VAL A 137 21.17 7.06 -12.31
CA VAL A 137 21.72 7.51 -11.02
C VAL A 137 20.76 8.45 -10.31
N ARG A 138 20.14 9.35 -11.05
CA ARG A 138 19.19 10.30 -10.49
C ARG A 138 17.92 9.60 -9.99
N LEU A 139 17.49 8.54 -10.66
CA LEU A 139 16.36 7.76 -10.22
C LEU A 139 16.62 7.06 -8.89
N PHE A 140 17.82 6.60 -8.67
CA PHE A 140 18.19 5.97 -7.41
C PHE A 140 18.28 6.96 -6.25
N SER A 141 18.83 8.12 -6.49
CA SER A 141 18.92 9.14 -5.44
C SER A 141 17.55 9.64 -5.03
N PHE A 142 16.58 9.56 -5.90
CA PHE A 142 15.21 9.91 -5.65
C PHE A 142 14.55 9.11 -4.53
N ARG A 143 15.00 7.91 -4.27
CA ARG A 143 14.46 7.10 -3.17
C ARG A 143 14.58 7.75 -1.81
N LYS A 144 15.50 8.69 -1.66
CA LYS A 144 15.70 9.43 -0.42
C LYS A 144 15.08 10.82 -0.43
N GLY A 145 14.80 11.34 -1.62
CA GLY A 145 14.23 12.66 -1.80
C GLY A 145 13.07 12.60 -2.76
N GLN A 146 11.90 12.25 -2.26
CA GLN A 146 10.75 11.99 -3.11
C GLN A 146 10.32 13.19 -3.96
N ALA A 147 10.58 14.39 -3.49
CA ALA A 147 10.24 15.59 -4.22
C ALA A 147 11.06 15.78 -5.51
N ASN A 148 12.16 15.07 -5.64
CA ASN A 148 13.06 15.25 -6.77
C ASN A 148 12.55 14.60 -8.06
N LEU A 149 11.53 13.76 -7.97
CA LEU A 149 11.01 13.09 -9.16
C LEU A 149 10.55 14.05 -10.23
N VAL A 150 9.85 15.08 -9.84
CA VAL A 150 9.32 16.09 -10.77
C VAL A 150 10.46 16.81 -11.50
N GLU A 151 11.55 17.04 -10.83
CA GLU A 151 12.70 17.72 -11.39
C GLU A 151 13.47 16.88 -12.41
N LEU A 152 13.39 15.55 -12.27
CA LEU A 152 14.09 14.66 -13.18
C LEU A 152 13.53 14.69 -14.60
N THR A 153 12.24 14.92 -14.74
CA THR A 153 11.59 14.87 -16.05
C THR A 153 11.60 16.19 -16.78
N LEU A 154 11.68 17.30 -16.08
CA LEU A 154 11.56 18.61 -16.68
C LEU A 154 12.72 19.04 -17.58
N PRO A 155 13.97 18.81 -17.19
CA PRO A 155 15.10 19.31 -17.98
C PRO A 155 15.18 18.71 -19.37
N ASP A 156 14.66 17.53 -19.54
CA ASP A 156 14.86 16.79 -20.79
C ASP A 156 13.85 17.12 -21.86
N SER A 157 12.85 17.83 -21.49
CA SER A 157 11.88 18.31 -22.44
C SER A 157 12.42 19.47 -23.29
N SER A 158 13.54 19.97 -22.91
CA SER A 158 14.22 21.05 -23.62
C SER A 158 14.97 20.56 -24.84
#